data_437b18baa03b40926b7cf426789937b8
#
_entry.id   437b18baa03b40926b7cf426789937b8
#
_cell.length_a   1.000
_cell.length_b   1.000
_cell.length_c   1.000
_cell.angle_alpha   90.00
_cell.angle_beta   90.00
_cell.angle_gamma   90.00
#
_symmetry.space_group_name_H-M   'P 1'
#
loop_
_entity.id
_entity.type
_entity.pdbx_description
1 polymer ?
#
loop_
_entity_poly.entity_id
_entity_poly.type
_entity_poly.pdbx_seq_one_letter_code
_entity_poly.pdbx_strand_id
1 'polypeptide(L)' 'MQAAVGDQLHIHSRSVGMVDQKGEIIEVRGQGGEPPYMVRFEDGHVGLIYPGPDCNIERREALH' A
#
# COMPACT_ATOMS: atom_id res chain seq x y z
N MET A 1 -0.43 -11.98 2.71
CA MET A 1 0.22 -10.67 2.86
C MET A 1 -0.32 -10.00 4.11
N GLN A 2 0.54 -9.48 4.93
CA GLN A 2 0.13 -8.81 6.16
C GLN A 2 0.74 -7.43 6.21
N ALA A 3 -0.07 -6.47 6.64
CA ALA A 3 0.38 -5.10 6.75
C ALA A 3 -0.36 -4.42 7.89
N ALA A 4 0.09 -3.24 8.26
CA ALA A 4 -0.50 -2.48 9.36
C ALA A 4 -0.64 -1.02 8.96
N VAL A 5 -1.48 -0.31 9.68
CA VAL A 5 -1.63 1.13 9.49
C VAL A 5 -0.27 1.79 9.66
N GLY A 6 0.09 2.65 8.73
CA GLY A 6 1.37 3.33 8.72
C GLY A 6 2.37 2.70 7.77
N ASP A 7 2.15 1.48 7.35
CA ASP A 7 3.00 0.87 6.34
C ASP A 7 2.75 1.53 4.99
N GLN A 8 3.74 1.45 4.11
CA GLN A 8 3.61 2.01 2.78
C GLN A 8 3.40 0.92 1.76
N LEU A 9 2.50 1.18 0.82
CA LEU A 9 2.23 0.28 -0.28
C LEU A 9 2.86 0.84 -1.54
N HIS A 10 3.66 0.03 -2.20
CA HIS A 10 4.28 0.38 -3.48
C HIS A 10 3.61 -0.44 -4.57
N ILE A 11 3.10 0.25 -5.56
CA ILE A 11 2.46 -0.39 -6.70
C ILE A 11 3.34 -0.15 -7.91
N HIS A 12 3.91 -1.21 -8.44
CA HIS A 12 4.80 -1.12 -9.59
C HIS A 12 3.99 -1.12 -10.87
N SER A 13 4.25 -0.13 -11.70
CA SER A 13 3.60 -0.06 -12.99
C SER A 13 4.33 -0.93 -13.98
N ARG A 14 3.56 -1.64 -14.82
CA ARG A 14 4.13 -2.44 -15.89
C ARG A 14 4.09 -1.73 -17.23
N SER A 15 3.45 -0.57 -17.28
CA SER A 15 3.28 0.16 -18.52
C SER A 15 4.46 1.08 -18.72
N VAL A 16 4.95 1.12 -19.95
CA VAL A 16 6.02 2.04 -20.30
C VAL A 16 5.51 3.46 -20.15
N GLY A 17 6.28 4.29 -19.49
CA GLY A 17 5.91 5.68 -19.29
C GLY A 17 5.04 5.94 -18.07
N MET A 18 4.64 4.91 -17.38
CA MET A 18 3.87 5.08 -16.14
C MET A 18 4.82 5.09 -14.97
N VAL A 19 4.49 5.86 -13.95
CA VAL A 19 5.29 5.88 -12.72
C VAL A 19 4.67 4.96 -11.69
N ASP A 20 5.53 4.38 -10.87
CA ASP A 20 5.06 3.60 -9.73
C ASP A 20 4.32 4.52 -8.77
N GLN A 21 3.36 3.94 -8.08
CA GLN A 21 2.57 4.67 -7.10
C GLN A 21 2.91 4.22 -5.70
N LYS A 22 2.87 5.16 -4.78
CA LYS A 22 3.07 4.86 -3.37
C LYS A 22 1.94 5.48 -2.56
N GLY A 23 1.56 4.78 -1.51
CA GLY A 23 0.56 5.30 -0.61
C GLY A 23 0.76 4.77 0.77
N GLU A 24 0.16 5.44 1.73
CA GLU A 24 0.21 5.03 3.12
C GLU A 24 -1.06 4.27 3.46
N ILE A 25 -0.92 3.13 4.11
CA ILE A 25 -2.05 2.35 4.57
C ILE A 25 -2.64 3.07 5.78
N ILE A 26 -3.89 3.48 5.66
CA ILE A 26 -4.56 4.20 6.72
C ILE A 26 -5.62 3.34 7.42
N GLU A 27 -5.97 2.21 6.81
CA GLU A 27 -6.89 1.28 7.44
C GLU A 27 -6.66 -0.10 6.85
N VAL A 28 -6.70 -1.11 7.70
CA VAL A 28 -6.62 -2.52 7.28
C VAL A 28 -8.01 -3.11 7.50
N ARG A 29 -8.61 -3.57 6.42
CA ARG A 29 -9.98 -4.06 6.47
C ARG A 29 -10.09 -5.57 6.62
N GLY A 30 -9.03 -6.29 6.25
CA GLY A 30 -9.02 -7.72 6.45
C GLY A 30 -8.59 -8.09 7.85
N GLN A 31 -8.71 -9.35 8.18
CA GLN A 31 -8.31 -9.84 9.49
C GLN A 31 -6.83 -10.15 9.50
N GLY A 32 -6.18 -9.87 10.63
CA GLY A 32 -4.80 -10.24 10.81
C GLY A 32 -3.83 -9.53 9.90
N GLY A 33 -4.15 -8.33 9.46
CA GLY A 33 -3.28 -7.60 8.55
C GLY A 33 -3.49 -7.93 7.09
N GLU A 34 -4.56 -8.64 6.79
CA GLU A 34 -4.87 -9.06 5.43
C GLU A 34 -5.54 -7.95 4.63
N PRO A 35 -5.42 -7.97 3.29
CA PRO A 35 -6.14 -7.00 2.47
C PRO A 35 -7.65 -7.23 2.55
N PRO A 36 -8.45 -6.25 2.11
CA PRO A 36 -8.02 -5.05 1.42
C PRO A 36 -7.55 -3.96 2.37
N TYR A 37 -6.83 -2.99 1.81
CA TYR A 37 -6.30 -1.88 2.59
C TYR A 37 -6.86 -0.57 2.06
N MET A 38 -7.19 0.35 2.97
CA MET A 38 -7.43 1.73 2.57
C MET A 38 -6.09 2.43 2.51
N VAL A 39 -5.81 3.04 1.38
CA VAL A 39 -4.51 3.62 1.10
C VAL A 39 -4.71 5.06 0.66
N ARG A 40 -3.95 5.97 1.27
CA ARG A 40 -3.92 7.36 0.86
C ARG A 40 -2.67 7.58 0.01
N PHE A 41 -2.87 7.97 -1.22
CA PHE A 41 -1.78 8.15 -2.17
C PHE A 41 -1.17 9.54 -2.03
N GLU A 42 -0.03 9.73 -2.70
CA GLU A 42 0.73 10.98 -2.55
C GLU A 42 -0.03 12.20 -3.06
N ASP A 43 -0.93 12.00 -4.00
CA ASP A 43 -1.75 13.10 -4.51
C ASP A 43 -2.94 13.43 -3.60
N GLY A 44 -3.09 12.68 -2.52
CA GLY A 44 -4.14 12.94 -1.53
C GLY A 44 -5.40 12.13 -1.70
N HIS A 45 -5.55 11.38 -2.78
CA HIS A 45 -6.78 10.60 -2.90
C HIS A 45 -6.63 9.28 -2.13
N VAL A 46 -7.78 8.75 -1.74
CA VAL A 46 -7.86 7.53 -0.93
C VAL A 46 -8.61 6.48 -1.73
N GLY A 47 -8.10 5.27 -1.71
CA GLY A 47 -8.74 4.16 -2.40
C GLY A 47 -8.61 2.86 -1.65
N LEU A 48 -9.50 1.93 -1.97
CA LEU A 48 -9.44 0.59 -1.41
C LEU A 48 -8.64 -0.28 -2.37
N ILE A 49 -7.57 -0.90 -1.86
CA ILE A 49 -6.62 -1.61 -2.70
C ILE A 49 -6.56 -3.07 -2.30
N TYR A 50 -6.60 -3.94 -3.29
CA TYR A 50 -6.32 -5.37 -3.14
C TYR A 50 -4.96 -5.63 -3.75
N PRO A 51 -3.89 -5.68 -2.94
CA PRO A 51 -2.55 -5.82 -3.50
C PRO A 51 -2.38 -7.14 -4.23
N GLY A 52 -1.72 -7.06 -5.37
CA GLY A 52 -1.40 -8.23 -6.15
C GLY A 52 0.10 -8.44 -6.22
N PRO A 53 0.57 -9.27 -7.14
CA PRO A 53 2.00 -9.55 -7.23
C PRO A 53 2.84 -8.36 -7.62
N ASP A 54 2.23 -7.29 -8.12
CA ASP A 54 2.96 -6.09 -8.49
C ASP A 54 3.06 -5.09 -7.34
N CYS A 55 2.63 -5.47 -6.14
CA CYS A 55 2.63 -4.58 -4.99
C CYS A 55 3.58 -5.08 -3.94
N ASN A 56 4.28 -4.16 -3.31
CA ASN A 56 5.14 -4.45 -2.17
C ASN A 56 4.72 -3.61 -0.99
N ILE A 57 4.85 -4.21 0.18
CA ILE A 57 4.61 -3.49 1.43
C ILE A 57 5.96 -3.12 2.03
N GLU A 58 6.12 -1.85 2.30
CA GLU A 58 7.30 -1.37 2.99
C GLU A 58 6.89 -1.02 4.41
N ARG A 59 7.44 -1.74 5.36
CA ARG A 59 7.07 -1.56 6.74
C ARG A 59 7.65 -0.27 7.26
N ARG A 60 6.85 0.42 8.03
CA ARG A 60 7.30 1.59 8.73
C ARG A 60 7.99 1.12 10.00
N GLU A 61 9.27 0.80 9.89
CA GLU A 61 10.02 0.34 11.03
C GLU A 61 10.34 1.50 11.89
N ALA A 62 10.16 1.27 13.10
CA ALA A 62 10.73 2.25 13.99
C ALA A 62 12.18 2.02 13.97
N LEU A 63 12.89 2.64 13.61
CA LEU A 63 14.18 2.34 13.46
C LEU A 63 14.95 2.73 14.31
N HIS A 64 15.05 2.48 14.45
CA HIS A 64 15.52 2.73 15.30
C HIS A 64 16.35 3.18 15.39
#